data_addf442343ce0df91edcfd2593166d52
#
_entry.id   addf442343ce0df91edcfd2593166d52
#
_cell.length_a   1.000
_cell.length_b   1.000
_cell.length_c   1.000
_cell.angle_alpha   90.00
_cell.angle_beta   90.00
_cell.angle_gamma   90.00
#
_symmetry.space_group_name_H-M   'P 1'
#
loop_
_entity.id
_entity.type
_entity.pdbx_description
1 polymer ?
#
loop_
_entity_poly.entity_id
_entity_poly.type
_entity_poly.pdbx_seq_one_letter_code
_entity_poly.pdbx_strand_id
1 'polypeptide(L)'
;MKATLTAVVLSLMFAVPAFAKEVAGVKYPETATVAGKELKLNGVGLRSKFVFKVYTAGLYLETPSKDGAAIISSDQVKRVRMYMLRDLDKKTIVEAIGDGFKKNAGSKLAELQPKLDTFNSAIPDVKKGDELLLTYIPGQGTQVSSKSGKEISIEGKDFADALFSVFVGKSPVDGGLRDGMLGKD
;
A
#
# COMPACT_ATOMS: atom_id res chain seq x y z
N MET A 1 45.45 -45.71 -15.74
CA MET A 1 44.68 -44.46 -15.98
C MET A 1 43.32 -44.63 -15.31
N LYS A 2 43.06 -43.94 -14.20
CA LYS A 2 41.77 -43.98 -13.47
C LYS A 2 41.01 -42.71 -13.82
N ALA A 3 39.90 -42.86 -14.54
CA ALA A 3 39.00 -41.73 -14.87
C ALA A 3 38.05 -41.49 -13.70
N THR A 4 38.16 -40.34 -13.06
CA THR A 4 37.23 -39.85 -12.03
C THR A 4 36.03 -39.15 -12.71
N LEU A 5 34.87 -39.77 -12.58
CA LEU A 5 33.61 -39.20 -13.09
C LEU A 5 33.08 -38.22 -12.04
N THR A 6 33.14 -36.91 -12.33
CA THR A 6 32.57 -35.87 -11.47
C THR A 6 31.08 -35.70 -11.82
N ALA A 7 30.21 -36.15 -10.93
CA ALA A 7 28.76 -35.95 -11.07
C ALA A 7 28.41 -34.50 -10.69
N VAL A 8 27.96 -33.73 -11.66
CA VAL A 8 27.37 -32.40 -11.44
C VAL A 8 25.91 -32.58 -11.01
N VAL A 9 25.63 -32.36 -9.72
CA VAL A 9 24.25 -32.33 -9.21
C VAL A 9 23.63 -30.97 -9.55
N LEU A 10 22.79 -30.96 -10.57
CA LEU A 10 22.01 -29.81 -10.95
C LEU A 10 20.82 -29.67 -9.97
N SER A 11 20.95 -28.80 -8.98
CA SER A 11 19.85 -28.47 -8.03
C SER A 11 18.75 -27.74 -8.76
N LEU A 12 17.66 -28.43 -9.11
CA LEU A 12 16.42 -27.80 -9.57
C LEU A 12 15.80 -27.03 -8.38
N MET A 13 15.95 -25.71 -8.35
CA MET A 13 15.16 -24.85 -7.47
C MET A 13 13.72 -24.86 -7.98
N PHE A 14 12.86 -25.65 -7.32
CA PHE A 14 11.42 -25.53 -7.48
C PHE A 14 10.98 -24.17 -6.91
N ALA A 15 10.65 -23.22 -7.78
CA ALA A 15 9.94 -22.01 -7.39
C ALA A 15 8.55 -22.45 -6.90
N VAL A 16 8.35 -22.45 -5.59
CA VAL A 16 7.03 -22.66 -4.97
C VAL A 16 6.14 -21.53 -5.48
N PRO A 17 4.96 -21.81 -6.09
CA PRO A 17 4.04 -20.74 -6.48
C PRO A 17 3.64 -19.98 -5.22
N ALA A 18 4.06 -18.71 -5.11
CA ALA A 18 3.59 -17.82 -4.06
C ALA A 18 2.07 -17.67 -4.24
N PHE A 19 1.28 -18.20 -3.32
CA PHE A 19 -0.16 -18.03 -3.35
C PHE A 19 -0.45 -16.53 -3.37
N ALA A 20 -1.29 -16.10 -4.29
CA ALA A 20 -1.69 -14.72 -4.42
C ALA A 20 -3.16 -14.59 -4.00
N LYS A 21 -3.48 -13.64 -3.12
CA LYS A 21 -4.88 -13.26 -2.87
C LYS A 21 -5.40 -12.53 -4.10
N GLU A 22 -6.56 -12.93 -4.61
CA GLU A 22 -7.21 -12.29 -5.77
C GLU A 22 -8.47 -11.56 -5.32
N VAL A 23 -8.57 -10.26 -5.67
CA VAL A 23 -9.77 -9.45 -5.40
C VAL A 23 -10.12 -8.67 -6.67
N ALA A 24 -11.35 -8.82 -7.12
CA ALA A 24 -11.87 -8.17 -8.35
C ALA A 24 -10.99 -8.41 -9.60
N GLY A 25 -10.39 -9.61 -9.75
CA GLY A 25 -9.52 -9.97 -10.86
C GLY A 25 -8.07 -9.47 -10.74
N VAL A 26 -7.70 -8.85 -9.61
CA VAL A 26 -6.34 -8.36 -9.35
C VAL A 26 -5.63 -9.27 -8.37
N LYS A 27 -4.44 -9.75 -8.77
CA LYS A 27 -3.61 -10.64 -7.95
C LYS A 27 -2.61 -9.86 -7.09
N TYR A 28 -2.55 -10.22 -5.82
CA TYR A 28 -1.64 -9.67 -4.83
C TYR A 28 -0.72 -10.78 -4.31
N PRO A 29 0.60 -10.74 -4.58
CA PRO A 29 1.55 -11.70 -4.03
C PRO A 29 1.49 -11.72 -2.50
N GLU A 30 1.76 -12.88 -1.88
CA GLU A 30 1.79 -13.00 -0.41
C GLU A 30 2.89 -12.19 0.24
N THR A 31 3.98 -11.94 -0.49
CA THR A 31 5.11 -11.16 0.01
C THR A 31 5.53 -10.09 -1.00
N ALA A 32 6.20 -9.06 -0.50
CA ALA A 32 6.84 -8.01 -1.30
C ALA A 32 8.15 -7.59 -0.63
N THR A 33 9.23 -7.48 -1.40
CA THR A 33 10.49 -6.93 -0.89
C THR A 33 10.50 -5.41 -1.02
N VAL A 34 10.71 -4.70 0.09
CA VAL A 34 10.71 -3.24 0.18
C VAL A 34 11.87 -2.78 1.05
N ALA A 35 12.75 -1.94 0.52
CA ALA A 35 13.93 -1.45 1.25
C ALA A 35 14.74 -2.57 1.93
N GLY A 36 14.91 -3.72 1.27
CA GLY A 36 15.63 -4.88 1.80
C GLY A 36 14.87 -5.68 2.86
N LYS A 37 13.61 -5.33 3.17
CA LYS A 37 12.73 -6.06 4.09
C LYS A 37 11.71 -6.88 3.32
N GLU A 38 11.42 -8.08 3.80
CA GLU A 38 10.28 -8.86 3.32
C GLU A 38 9.02 -8.45 4.07
N LEU A 39 8.04 -7.96 3.33
CA LEU A 39 6.71 -7.63 3.84
C LEU A 39 5.73 -8.74 3.47
N LYS A 40 4.83 -9.06 4.39
CA LYS A 40 3.74 -10.01 4.20
C LYS A 40 2.46 -9.27 3.84
N LEU A 41 1.67 -9.84 2.94
CA LEU A 41 0.34 -9.33 2.64
C LEU A 41 -0.56 -9.48 3.86
N ASN A 42 -0.97 -8.36 4.45
CA ASN A 42 -1.88 -8.34 5.59
C ASN A 42 -3.32 -8.59 5.17
N GLY A 43 -3.72 -8.03 4.04
CA GLY A 43 -5.03 -8.21 3.46
C GLY A 43 -5.22 -7.32 2.24
N VAL A 44 -6.31 -7.57 1.50
CA VAL A 44 -6.69 -6.82 0.31
C VAL A 44 -8.14 -6.42 0.42
N GLY A 45 -8.42 -5.13 0.25
CA GLY A 45 -9.78 -4.61 0.21
C GLY A 45 -10.15 -4.07 -1.16
N LEU A 46 -11.46 -3.95 -1.40
CA LEU A 46 -12.05 -3.32 -2.57
C LEU A 46 -12.75 -2.04 -2.17
N ARG A 47 -12.39 -0.92 -2.79
CA ARG A 47 -13.18 0.30 -2.69
C ARG A 47 -14.24 0.33 -3.77
N SER A 48 -15.48 0.54 -3.34
CA SER A 48 -16.60 0.79 -4.24
C SER A 48 -17.23 2.14 -3.96
N LYS A 49 -17.75 2.80 -4.98
CA LYS A 49 -18.56 4.01 -4.84
C LYS A 49 -19.88 3.75 -5.57
N PHE A 50 -20.97 3.67 -4.81
CA PHE A 50 -22.25 3.15 -5.30
C PHE A 50 -22.06 1.73 -5.88
N VAL A 51 -22.42 1.52 -7.14
CA VAL A 51 -22.28 0.24 -7.85
C VAL A 51 -20.94 0.06 -8.57
N PHE A 52 -20.06 1.06 -8.52
CA PHE A 52 -18.81 1.05 -9.28
C PHE A 52 -17.63 0.61 -8.42
N LYS A 53 -16.91 -0.40 -8.88
CA LYS A 53 -15.60 -0.76 -8.34
C LYS A 53 -14.58 0.30 -8.76
N VAL A 54 -13.87 0.89 -7.80
CA VAL A 54 -12.96 2.02 -8.04
C VAL A 54 -11.51 1.54 -8.08
N TYR A 55 -11.05 0.89 -7.01
CA TYR A 55 -9.72 0.28 -6.94
C TYR A 55 -9.70 -0.85 -5.90
N THR A 56 -8.72 -1.71 -6.00
CA THR A 56 -8.33 -2.62 -4.92
C THR A 56 -7.08 -2.08 -4.23
N ALA A 57 -6.93 -2.34 -2.93
CA ALA A 57 -5.72 -1.99 -2.20
C ALA A 57 -5.25 -3.13 -1.31
N GLY A 58 -3.99 -3.54 -1.48
CA GLY A 58 -3.30 -4.49 -0.63
C GLY A 58 -2.42 -3.77 0.39
N LEU A 59 -2.51 -4.21 1.65
CA LEU A 59 -1.65 -3.73 2.73
C LEU A 59 -0.55 -4.75 2.98
N TYR A 60 0.70 -4.30 2.93
CA TYR A 60 1.88 -5.12 3.20
C TYR A 60 2.60 -4.58 4.44
N LEU A 61 2.95 -5.49 5.37
CA LEU A 61 3.56 -5.18 6.66
C LEU A 61 4.72 -6.14 6.96
N GLU A 62 5.75 -5.70 7.69
CA GLU A 62 6.75 -6.60 8.25
C GLU A 62 6.09 -7.55 9.27
N THR A 63 5.24 -7.02 10.13
CA THR A 63 4.47 -7.77 11.12
C THR A 63 2.97 -7.56 10.87
N PRO A 64 2.26 -8.56 10.33
CA PRO A 64 0.82 -8.50 10.10
C PRO A 64 0.02 -8.24 11.38
N SER A 65 -1.10 -7.52 11.23
CA SER A 65 -2.03 -7.23 12.33
C SER A 65 -3.45 -6.97 11.81
N LYS A 66 -4.46 -7.35 12.58
CA LYS A 66 -5.87 -7.00 12.33
C LYS A 66 -6.32 -5.74 13.07
N ASP A 67 -5.43 -5.14 13.87
CA ASP A 67 -5.69 -3.90 14.60
C ASP A 67 -5.14 -2.69 13.82
N GLY A 68 -6.05 -1.89 13.26
CA GLY A 68 -5.68 -0.70 12.49
C GLY A 68 -4.91 0.33 13.33
N ALA A 69 -5.22 0.48 14.61
CA ALA A 69 -4.52 1.43 15.48
C ALA A 69 -3.07 0.97 15.74
N ALA A 70 -2.87 -0.33 15.99
CA ALA A 70 -1.53 -0.91 16.13
C ALA A 70 -0.72 -0.77 14.84
N ILE A 71 -1.33 -0.98 13.66
CA ILE A 71 -0.67 -0.79 12.36
C ILE A 71 -0.23 0.67 12.17
N ILE A 72 -1.12 1.63 12.46
CA ILE A 72 -0.83 3.06 12.31
C ILE A 72 0.35 3.44 13.21
N SER A 73 0.28 3.11 14.50
CA SER A 73 1.27 3.51 15.50
C SER A 73 2.62 2.80 15.37
N SER A 74 2.66 1.63 14.73
CA SER A 74 3.90 0.86 14.56
C SER A 74 4.94 1.61 13.73
N ASP A 75 6.21 1.49 14.11
CA ASP A 75 7.34 2.04 13.35
C ASP A 75 8.04 0.93 12.56
N GLN A 76 7.34 0.39 11.56
CA GLN A 76 7.79 -0.67 10.66
C GLN A 76 7.65 -0.23 9.21
N VAL A 77 8.33 -0.90 8.29
CA VAL A 77 8.08 -0.70 6.86
C VAL A 77 6.67 -1.18 6.55
N LYS A 78 5.87 -0.33 5.94
CA LYS A 78 4.48 -0.61 5.53
C LYS A 78 4.20 -0.04 4.15
N ARG A 79 3.43 -0.80 3.35
CA ARG A 79 3.05 -0.40 1.99
C ARG A 79 1.58 -0.62 1.73
N VAL A 80 0.94 0.38 1.16
CA VAL A 80 -0.34 0.23 0.47
C VAL A 80 -0.06 0.19 -1.03
N ARG A 81 -0.46 -0.90 -1.70
CA ARG A 81 -0.46 -1.05 -3.16
C ARG A 81 -1.89 -0.92 -3.65
N MET A 82 -2.18 0.17 -4.32
CA MET A 82 -3.47 0.42 -4.96
C MET A 82 -3.40 0.02 -6.42
N TYR A 83 -4.43 -0.69 -6.92
CA TYR A 83 -4.58 -1.04 -8.33
C TYR A 83 -5.90 -0.49 -8.84
N MET A 84 -5.85 0.34 -9.87
CA MET A 84 -7.00 1.08 -10.39
C MET A 84 -7.87 0.20 -11.28
N LEU A 85 -9.16 0.11 -10.95
CA LEU A 85 -10.15 -0.65 -11.73
C LEU A 85 -10.87 0.22 -12.76
N ARG A 86 -10.62 1.54 -12.71
CA ARG A 86 -11.14 2.54 -13.64
C ARG A 86 -10.23 3.76 -13.68
N ASP A 87 -10.43 4.60 -14.69
CA ASP A 87 -9.77 5.90 -14.76
C ASP A 87 -10.25 6.80 -13.62
N LEU A 88 -9.31 7.52 -13.00
CA LEU A 88 -9.58 8.53 -11.98
C LEU A 88 -8.72 9.75 -12.28
N ASP A 89 -9.33 10.92 -12.20
CA ASP A 89 -8.59 12.17 -12.22
C ASP A 89 -7.87 12.42 -10.88
N LYS A 90 -6.78 13.16 -10.94
CA LYS A 90 -6.01 13.59 -9.78
C LYS A 90 -6.91 14.22 -8.70
N LYS A 91 -7.83 15.08 -9.11
CA LYS A 91 -8.72 15.80 -8.20
C LYS A 91 -9.53 14.85 -7.33
N THR A 92 -10.12 13.82 -7.93
CA THR A 92 -10.90 12.79 -7.19
C THR A 92 -10.06 12.06 -6.14
N ILE A 93 -8.80 11.73 -6.46
CA ILE A 93 -7.90 11.04 -5.53
C ILE A 93 -7.51 11.99 -4.39
N VAL A 94 -7.08 13.21 -4.71
CA VAL A 94 -6.64 14.23 -3.75
C VAL A 94 -7.77 14.60 -2.79
N GLU A 95 -8.99 14.79 -3.28
CA GLU A 95 -10.16 15.07 -2.45
C GLU A 95 -10.46 13.93 -1.47
N ALA A 96 -10.42 12.68 -1.95
CA ALA A 96 -10.68 11.51 -1.10
C ALA A 96 -9.64 11.36 0.02
N ILE A 97 -8.35 11.55 -0.29
CA ILE A 97 -7.27 11.51 0.70
C ILE A 97 -7.38 12.70 1.66
N GLY A 98 -7.61 13.92 1.15
CA GLY A 98 -7.77 15.13 1.95
C GLY A 98 -8.93 15.04 2.95
N ASP A 99 -10.06 14.50 2.53
CA ASP A 99 -11.21 14.25 3.42
C ASP A 99 -10.87 13.19 4.49
N GLY A 100 -10.12 12.16 4.12
CA GLY A 100 -9.61 11.18 5.08
C GLY A 100 -8.67 11.80 6.11
N PHE A 101 -7.74 12.69 5.69
CA PHE A 101 -6.89 13.46 6.59
C PHE A 101 -7.71 14.33 7.54
N LYS A 102 -8.67 15.10 7.06
CA LYS A 102 -9.55 15.94 7.89
C LYS A 102 -10.26 15.14 8.98
N LYS A 103 -10.71 13.93 8.66
CA LYS A 103 -11.45 13.06 9.60
C LYS A 103 -10.56 12.37 10.64
N ASN A 104 -9.28 12.16 10.34
CA ASN A 104 -8.40 11.34 11.18
C ASN A 104 -7.24 12.13 11.82
N ALA A 105 -6.75 13.21 11.22
CA ALA A 105 -5.61 13.98 11.73
C ALA A 105 -5.95 14.88 12.93
N GLY A 106 -7.24 15.25 13.11
CA GLY A 106 -7.68 16.08 14.22
C GLY A 106 -6.91 17.42 14.29
N SER A 107 -6.38 17.75 15.45
CA SER A 107 -5.62 18.99 15.67
C SER A 107 -4.30 19.08 14.88
N LYS A 108 -3.77 17.95 14.41
CA LYS A 108 -2.53 17.90 13.61
C LYS A 108 -2.71 18.29 12.15
N LEU A 109 -3.96 18.47 11.69
CA LEU A 109 -4.25 18.75 10.28
C LEU A 109 -3.49 19.99 9.76
N ALA A 110 -3.49 21.09 10.52
CA ALA A 110 -2.81 22.32 10.12
C ALA A 110 -1.29 22.14 10.00
N GLU A 111 -0.67 21.39 10.92
CA GLU A 111 0.76 21.08 10.90
C GLU A 111 1.12 20.17 9.71
N LEU A 112 0.25 19.23 9.36
CA LEU A 112 0.46 18.28 8.27
C LEU A 112 0.12 18.85 6.88
N GLN A 113 -0.54 20.02 6.80
CA GLN A 113 -0.99 20.59 5.53
C GLN A 113 0.12 20.76 4.49
N PRO A 114 1.33 21.29 4.81
CA PRO A 114 2.41 21.43 3.84
C PRO A 114 2.88 20.07 3.28
N LYS A 115 2.89 19.03 4.12
CA LYS A 115 3.23 17.66 3.72
C LYS A 115 2.13 17.06 2.82
N LEU A 116 0.87 17.33 3.15
CA LEU A 116 -0.28 16.91 2.33
C LEU A 116 -0.27 17.62 0.95
N ASP A 117 0.09 18.87 0.89
CA ASP A 117 0.21 19.62 -0.37
C ASP A 117 1.34 19.04 -1.24
N THR A 118 2.46 18.66 -0.62
CA THR A 118 3.55 17.94 -1.31
C THR A 118 3.07 16.60 -1.86
N PHE A 119 2.35 15.80 -1.05
CA PHE A 119 1.71 14.56 -1.48
C PHE A 119 0.79 14.80 -2.68
N ASN A 120 -0.12 15.76 -2.57
CA ASN A 120 -1.09 16.09 -3.61
C ASN A 120 -0.41 16.48 -4.94
N SER A 121 0.77 17.13 -4.87
CA SER A 121 1.52 17.52 -6.07
C SER A 121 2.01 16.33 -6.88
N ALA A 122 2.30 15.20 -6.22
CA ALA A 122 2.84 13.98 -6.84
C ALA A 122 1.77 13.03 -7.39
N ILE A 123 0.51 13.20 -6.99
CA ILE A 123 -0.58 12.36 -7.49
C ILE A 123 -0.89 12.73 -8.94
N PRO A 124 -0.80 11.78 -9.89
CA PRO A 124 -1.21 12.01 -11.28
C PRO A 124 -2.69 11.67 -11.51
N ASP A 125 -3.19 11.97 -12.70
CA ASP A 125 -4.31 11.23 -13.24
C ASP A 125 -3.90 9.78 -13.45
N VAL A 126 -4.77 8.84 -13.13
CA VAL A 126 -4.50 7.41 -13.27
C VAL A 126 -5.50 6.75 -14.19
N LYS A 127 -5.07 5.72 -14.90
CA LYS A 127 -5.88 4.90 -15.80
C LYS A 127 -6.19 3.56 -15.16
N LYS A 128 -7.25 2.91 -15.65
CA LYS A 128 -7.49 1.51 -15.32
C LYS A 128 -6.24 0.68 -15.60
N GLY A 129 -5.80 -0.09 -14.59
CA GLY A 129 -4.59 -0.91 -14.65
C GLY A 129 -3.35 -0.22 -14.09
N ASP A 130 -3.40 1.08 -13.78
CA ASP A 130 -2.29 1.76 -13.12
C ASP A 130 -2.22 1.38 -11.63
N GLU A 131 -1.00 1.51 -11.09
CA GLU A 131 -0.72 1.30 -9.67
C GLU A 131 -0.24 2.59 -9.01
N LEU A 132 -0.67 2.79 -7.77
CA LEU A 132 -0.14 3.80 -6.87
C LEU A 132 0.39 3.09 -5.62
N LEU A 133 1.68 3.30 -5.33
CA LEU A 133 2.35 2.72 -4.17
C LEU A 133 2.61 3.81 -3.14
N LEU A 134 2.14 3.57 -1.92
CA LEU A 134 2.36 4.41 -0.75
C LEU A 134 3.16 3.59 0.26
N THR A 135 4.44 3.94 0.44
CA THR A 135 5.38 3.14 1.23
C THR A 135 5.98 3.98 2.35
N TYR A 136 5.74 3.62 3.59
CA TYR A 136 6.45 4.19 4.72
C TYR A 136 7.69 3.36 5.04
N ILE A 137 8.83 4.04 5.20
CA ILE A 137 10.11 3.46 5.63
C ILE A 137 10.59 4.25 6.85
N PRO A 138 10.76 3.61 8.02
CA PRO A 138 11.28 4.26 9.21
C PRO A 138 12.58 5.05 8.94
N GLY A 139 12.64 6.29 9.41
CA GLY A 139 13.78 7.19 9.21
C GLY A 139 13.90 7.81 7.81
N GLN A 140 13.12 7.36 6.82
CA GLN A 140 13.12 7.91 5.45
C GLN A 140 11.81 8.62 5.09
N GLY A 141 10.71 8.32 5.82
CA GLY A 141 9.40 8.90 5.56
C GLY A 141 8.53 8.08 4.60
N THR A 142 7.57 8.73 3.97
CA THR A 142 6.59 8.11 3.07
C THR A 142 6.96 8.36 1.61
N GLN A 143 7.27 7.31 0.90
CA GLN A 143 7.49 7.32 -0.55
C GLN A 143 6.16 7.14 -1.27
N VAL A 144 5.93 7.97 -2.28
CA VAL A 144 4.78 7.91 -3.19
C VAL A 144 5.33 7.65 -4.58
N SER A 145 4.91 6.55 -5.21
CA SER A 145 5.33 6.22 -6.57
C SER A 145 4.18 5.68 -7.39
N SER A 146 4.17 6.00 -8.68
CA SER A 146 3.23 5.51 -9.68
C SER A 146 3.91 5.48 -11.04
N LYS A 147 3.33 4.74 -11.99
CA LYS A 147 3.89 4.63 -13.34
C LYS A 147 3.95 5.97 -14.08
N SER A 148 2.98 6.85 -13.85
CA SER A 148 2.82 8.12 -14.57
C SER A 148 3.11 9.35 -13.73
N GLY A 149 3.31 9.18 -12.41
CA GLY A 149 3.56 10.28 -11.46
C GLY A 149 5.03 10.48 -11.13
N LYS A 150 5.29 11.61 -10.50
CA LYS A 150 6.61 11.91 -9.96
C LYS A 150 6.81 11.10 -8.66
N GLU A 151 7.92 10.40 -8.56
CA GLU A 151 8.32 9.77 -7.30
C GLU A 151 8.77 10.84 -6.32
N ILE A 152 8.23 10.81 -5.11
CA ILE A 152 8.58 11.74 -4.02
C ILE A 152 8.72 10.99 -2.70
N SER A 153 9.42 11.63 -1.76
CA SER A 153 9.48 11.22 -0.35
C SER A 153 9.00 12.35 0.55
N ILE A 154 8.19 12.03 1.55
CA ILE A 154 7.66 12.98 2.54
C ILE A 154 8.13 12.51 3.90
N GLU A 155 8.93 13.33 4.55
CA GLU A 155 9.54 13.01 5.84
C GLU A 155 8.52 12.98 6.99
N GLY A 156 8.84 12.18 8.00
CA GLY A 156 8.14 12.13 9.26
C GLY A 156 7.11 11.00 9.35
N LYS A 157 7.12 10.37 10.53
CA LYS A 157 6.14 9.32 10.87
C LYS A 157 4.74 9.89 11.06
N ASP A 158 4.62 11.13 11.50
CA ASP A 158 3.37 11.87 11.68
C ASP A 158 2.53 11.90 10.41
N PHE A 159 3.15 12.19 9.26
CA PHE A 159 2.47 12.14 7.96
C PHE A 159 2.07 10.70 7.58
N ALA A 160 2.97 9.73 7.80
CA ALA A 160 2.67 8.33 7.53
C ALA A 160 1.48 7.85 8.36
N ASP A 161 1.45 8.15 9.66
CA ASP A 161 0.36 7.76 10.55
C ASP A 161 -0.98 8.34 10.07
N ALA A 162 -1.00 9.62 9.68
CA ALA A 162 -2.19 10.26 9.13
C ALA A 162 -2.61 9.64 7.79
N LEU A 163 -1.67 9.36 6.89
CA LEU A 163 -1.96 8.74 5.59
C LEU A 163 -2.52 7.32 5.74
N PHE A 164 -1.88 6.48 6.56
CA PHE A 164 -2.37 5.11 6.78
C PHE A 164 -3.70 5.08 7.52
N SER A 165 -4.00 6.10 8.35
CA SER A 165 -5.31 6.23 9.02
C SER A 165 -6.46 6.44 8.05
N VAL A 166 -6.20 7.00 6.85
CA VAL A 166 -7.21 7.13 5.78
C VAL A 166 -7.70 5.76 5.30
N PHE A 167 -6.84 4.75 5.37
CA PHE A 167 -7.16 3.38 4.91
C PHE A 167 -7.65 2.48 6.06
N VAL A 168 -6.94 2.45 7.19
CA VAL A 168 -7.17 1.48 8.26
C VAL A 168 -7.54 2.11 9.61
N GLY A 169 -7.76 3.43 9.65
CA GLY A 169 -8.13 4.17 10.85
C GLY A 169 -9.60 4.04 11.25
N LYS A 170 -9.98 4.85 12.24
CA LYS A 170 -11.35 4.89 12.77
C LYS A 170 -12.38 5.45 11.76
N SER A 171 -11.96 6.41 10.94
CA SER A 171 -12.79 7.03 9.91
C SER A 171 -12.17 6.77 8.51
N PRO A 172 -12.19 5.52 8.02
CA PRO A 172 -11.53 5.17 6.78
C PRO A 172 -12.27 5.76 5.58
N VAL A 173 -11.58 5.85 4.44
CA VAL A 173 -12.17 6.27 3.17
C VAL A 173 -13.29 5.33 2.70
N ASP A 174 -13.26 4.06 3.14
CA ASP A 174 -14.26 3.04 2.86
C ASP A 174 -14.13 1.91 3.89
N GLY A 175 -15.25 1.50 4.49
CA GLY A 175 -15.26 0.48 5.55
C GLY A 175 -14.93 -0.92 5.04
N GLY A 176 -15.46 -1.31 3.87
CA GLY A 176 -15.17 -2.61 3.25
C GLY A 176 -13.72 -2.72 2.81
N LEU A 177 -13.17 -1.64 2.24
CA LEU A 177 -11.75 -1.56 1.92
C LEU A 177 -10.89 -1.78 3.17
N ARG A 178 -11.19 -1.09 4.27
CA ARG A 178 -10.48 -1.25 5.55
C ARG A 178 -10.52 -2.69 6.04
N ASP A 179 -11.71 -3.28 6.09
CA ASP A 179 -11.89 -4.62 6.65
C ASP A 179 -11.14 -5.67 5.82
N GLY A 180 -11.19 -5.56 4.49
CA GLY A 180 -10.38 -6.38 3.60
C GLY A 180 -8.87 -6.20 3.79
N MET A 181 -8.37 -4.96 3.95
CA MET A 181 -6.96 -4.67 4.22
C MET A 181 -6.50 -5.19 5.60
N LEU A 182 -7.41 -5.24 6.58
CA LEU A 182 -7.15 -5.80 7.91
C LEU A 182 -7.32 -7.32 7.97
N GLY A 183 -7.68 -7.99 6.86
CA GLY A 183 -7.92 -9.44 6.82
C GLY A 183 -9.09 -9.86 7.73
N LYS A 184 -10.17 -9.09 7.74
CA LYS A 184 -11.39 -9.32 8.53
C LYS A 184 -12.56 -9.81 7.68
N ASP A 185 -12.28 -10.24 6.44
CA ASP A 185 -13.28 -10.79 5.50
C ASP A 185 -13.76 -12.18 5.95
#